data_784e03349a6c3c940704b8440252f125
#
_entry.id   784e03349a6c3c940704b8440252f125
#
_cell.length_a   1.000
_cell.length_b   1.000
_cell.length_c   1.000
_cell.angle_alpha   90.00
_cell.angle_beta   90.00
_cell.angle_gamma   90.00
#
_symmetry.space_group_name_H-M   'P 1'
#
loop_
_entity.id
_entity.type
_entity.pdbx_description
1 polymer ?
#
loop_
_entity_poly.entity_id
_entity_poly.type
_entity_poly.pdbx_seq_one_letter_code
_entity_poly.pdbx_strand_id
1 'polypeptide(L)'
;MYTPHMPPWTIEGTKTLLGEVSRRAGAPFYTTVDLGHMNGQQFFQKPDEETILRLIADARAGQPHKRVWMGTQKAMNLYFAACRSEMDAHSAAAQILADVEANPHLFAQPIDGDIWAWVEALGRYSPIMHLQQSDGKSSPHWPFSENYNKIGVVSGEKLMASLVKAYAQPDDASMPPACEEITLTLEPFLGTAGNTYDMLDELWDSVAYWRRFIPEDGMRLSQAAALLK
;
A
#
# COMPACT_ATOMS: atom_id res chain seq x y z
N MET A 1 -1.14 1.90 8.47
CA MET A 1 -2.12 1.27 7.53
C MET A 1 -2.96 2.38 6.92
N TYR A 2 -2.99 2.44 5.61
CA TYR A 2 -3.72 3.48 4.89
C TYR A 2 -5.15 3.01 4.61
N THR A 3 -6.14 3.79 5.02
CA THR A 3 -7.56 3.47 4.86
C THR A 3 -8.33 4.71 4.42
N PRO A 4 -9.54 4.57 3.87
CA PRO A 4 -10.35 5.72 3.43
C PRO A 4 -10.67 6.75 4.53
N HIS A 5 -10.51 6.36 5.78
CA HIS A 5 -10.76 7.22 6.94
C HIS A 5 -9.52 7.94 7.48
N MET A 6 -8.35 7.73 6.85
CA MET A 6 -7.06 8.30 7.27
C MET A 6 -6.33 8.90 6.05
N PRO A 7 -6.85 10.00 5.47
CA PRO A 7 -6.19 10.64 4.35
C PRO A 7 -4.84 11.27 4.76
N PRO A 8 -3.85 11.28 3.85
CA PRO A 8 -3.91 10.71 2.49
C PRO A 8 -3.72 9.19 2.51
N TRP A 9 -4.44 8.48 1.66
CA TRP A 9 -4.39 7.01 1.61
C TRP A 9 -4.31 6.43 0.19
N THR A 10 -4.28 7.31 -0.82
CA THR A 10 -4.09 7.00 -2.24
C THR A 10 -2.87 7.73 -2.78
N ILE A 11 -2.31 7.26 -3.89
CA ILE A 11 -1.17 7.91 -4.56
C ILE A 11 -1.52 9.37 -4.90
N GLU A 12 -2.66 9.60 -5.52
CA GLU A 12 -3.09 10.94 -5.94
C GLU A 12 -3.40 11.85 -4.76
N GLY A 13 -4.05 11.33 -3.71
CA GLY A 13 -4.30 12.07 -2.48
C GLY A 13 -3.01 12.46 -1.77
N THR A 14 -2.00 11.57 -1.80
CA THR A 14 -0.69 11.87 -1.22
C THR A 14 0.04 12.94 -2.02
N LYS A 15 0.07 12.87 -3.35
CA LYS A 15 0.64 13.92 -4.20
C LYS A 15 -0.01 15.28 -3.92
N THR A 16 -1.33 15.32 -3.90
CA THR A 16 -2.08 16.55 -3.60
C THR A 16 -1.66 17.13 -2.25
N LEU A 17 -1.56 16.29 -1.21
CA LEU A 17 -1.15 16.75 0.12
C LEU A 17 0.28 17.29 0.11
N LEU A 18 1.25 16.56 -0.48
CA LEU A 18 2.64 16.99 -0.53
C LEU A 18 2.78 18.36 -1.22
N GLY A 19 2.14 18.53 -2.38
CA GLY A 19 2.15 19.80 -3.12
C GLY A 19 1.52 20.94 -2.34
N GLU A 20 0.31 20.73 -1.80
CA GLU A 20 -0.41 21.76 -1.04
C GLU A 20 0.33 22.19 0.23
N VAL A 21 0.85 21.24 1.01
CA VAL A 21 1.57 21.55 2.25
C VAL A 21 2.88 22.25 1.92
N SER A 22 3.66 21.76 0.96
CA SER A 22 4.91 22.41 0.54
C SER A 22 4.69 23.85 0.08
N ARG A 23 3.68 24.05 -0.75
CA ARG A 23 3.33 25.39 -1.26
C ARG A 23 2.91 26.35 -0.14
N ARG A 24 2.09 25.89 0.82
CA ARG A 24 1.60 26.72 1.93
C ARG A 24 2.68 26.99 2.97
N ALA A 25 3.54 26.00 3.24
CA ALA A 25 4.62 26.14 4.20
C ALA A 25 5.81 26.95 3.66
N GLY A 26 5.94 27.09 2.34
CA GLY A 26 7.13 27.65 1.69
C GLY A 26 8.40 26.83 1.90
N ALA A 27 8.23 25.53 2.23
CA ALA A 27 9.30 24.57 2.48
C ALA A 27 8.87 23.18 2.03
N PRO A 28 9.82 22.32 1.59
CA PRO A 28 9.49 20.95 1.20
C PRO A 28 8.81 20.17 2.32
N PHE A 29 7.75 19.44 1.98
CA PHE A 29 7.08 18.47 2.83
C PHE A 29 7.09 17.14 2.12
N TYR A 30 7.53 16.09 2.81
CA TYR A 30 7.76 14.76 2.28
C TYR A 30 6.87 13.72 2.94
N THR A 31 6.80 12.53 2.32
CA THR A 31 6.11 11.37 2.88
C THR A 31 7.11 10.30 3.33
N THR A 32 6.65 9.35 4.15
CA THR A 32 7.33 8.07 4.36
C THR A 32 6.55 7.00 3.58
N VAL A 33 7.21 6.34 2.64
CA VAL A 33 6.63 5.20 1.93
C VAL A 33 6.97 3.93 2.72
N ASP A 34 5.93 3.17 3.08
CA ASP A 34 6.06 1.88 3.76
C ASP A 34 5.60 0.76 2.83
N LEU A 35 6.54 -0.10 2.43
CA LEU A 35 6.28 -1.12 1.40
C LEU A 35 5.27 -2.19 1.84
N GLY A 36 5.14 -2.45 3.14
CA GLY A 36 4.17 -3.43 3.64
C GLY A 36 2.75 -2.91 3.75
N HIS A 37 2.58 -1.59 3.93
CA HIS A 37 1.26 -1.00 4.14
C HIS A 37 0.48 -0.73 2.85
N MET A 38 1.17 -0.46 1.73
CA MET A 38 0.55 -0.05 0.45
C MET A 38 -0.32 -1.14 -0.18
N ASN A 39 -0.11 -2.40 0.15
CA ASN A 39 -0.97 -3.49 -0.32
C ASN A 39 -2.41 -3.41 0.20
N GLY A 40 -2.64 -2.72 1.31
CA GLY A 40 -3.96 -2.67 1.97
C GLY A 40 -5.03 -2.00 1.12
N GLN A 41 -4.67 -1.10 0.21
CA GLN A 41 -5.61 -0.36 -0.63
C GLN A 41 -6.37 -1.26 -1.59
N GLN A 42 -5.82 -2.41 -1.98
CA GLN A 42 -6.55 -3.39 -2.82
C GLN A 42 -7.88 -3.83 -2.22
N PHE A 43 -8.05 -3.75 -0.89
CA PHE A 43 -9.28 -4.13 -0.21
C PHE A 43 -10.35 -3.03 -0.19
N PHE A 44 -10.02 -1.85 -0.71
CA PHE A 44 -10.91 -0.68 -0.72
C PHE A 44 -11.26 -0.23 -2.14
N GLN A 45 -11.14 -1.10 -3.12
CA GLN A 45 -11.54 -0.82 -4.50
C GLN A 45 -13.06 -0.81 -4.64
N LYS A 46 -13.55 -0.10 -5.66
CA LYS A 46 -14.98 -0.10 -6.00
C LYS A 46 -15.45 -1.50 -6.36
N PRO A 47 -16.51 -2.02 -5.74
CA PRO A 47 -17.14 -3.25 -6.19
C PRO A 47 -17.92 -3.00 -7.48
N ASP A 48 -17.98 -4.01 -8.36
CA ASP A 48 -18.91 -4.06 -9.48
C ASP A 48 -20.22 -4.77 -9.11
N GLU A 49 -21.23 -4.66 -9.98
CA GLU A 49 -22.54 -5.27 -9.76
C GLU A 49 -22.46 -6.79 -9.61
N GLU A 50 -21.66 -7.45 -10.45
CA GLU A 50 -21.48 -8.90 -10.42
C GLU A 50 -20.91 -9.36 -9.06
N THR A 51 -19.92 -8.65 -8.56
CA THR A 51 -19.32 -8.92 -7.25
C THR A 51 -20.34 -8.76 -6.12
N ILE A 52 -21.15 -7.68 -6.14
CA ILE A 52 -22.16 -7.42 -5.11
C ILE A 52 -23.21 -8.54 -5.14
N LEU A 53 -23.75 -8.87 -6.32
CA LEU A 53 -24.76 -9.93 -6.47
C LEU A 53 -24.24 -11.29 -6.04
N ARG A 54 -23.02 -11.65 -6.43
CA ARG A 54 -22.37 -12.91 -6.02
C ARG A 54 -22.19 -12.97 -4.51
N LEU A 55 -21.73 -11.90 -3.85
CA LEU A 55 -21.57 -11.87 -2.40
C LEU A 55 -22.91 -12.00 -1.66
N ILE A 56 -23.99 -11.41 -2.17
CA ILE A 56 -25.32 -11.56 -1.62
C ILE A 56 -25.80 -13.02 -1.77
N ALA A 57 -25.59 -13.63 -2.95
CA ALA A 57 -25.95 -15.02 -3.20
C ALA A 57 -25.16 -15.99 -2.29
N ASP A 58 -23.85 -15.81 -2.15
CA ASP A 58 -22.99 -16.58 -1.25
C ASP A 58 -23.51 -16.50 0.19
N ALA A 59 -23.82 -15.29 0.68
CA ALA A 59 -24.32 -15.06 2.03
C ALA A 59 -25.69 -15.75 2.25
N ARG A 60 -26.62 -15.67 1.28
CA ARG A 60 -27.91 -16.36 1.33
C ARG A 60 -27.79 -17.88 1.32
N ALA A 61 -26.71 -18.40 0.70
CA ALA A 61 -26.37 -19.81 0.70
C ALA A 61 -25.65 -20.28 1.98
N GLY A 62 -25.51 -19.40 2.99
CA GLY A 62 -24.85 -19.72 4.26
C GLY A 62 -23.32 -19.75 4.18
N GLN A 63 -22.73 -19.23 3.10
CA GLN A 63 -21.28 -19.11 3.02
C GLN A 63 -20.78 -18.00 3.97
N PRO A 64 -19.58 -18.14 4.56
CA PRO A 64 -19.01 -17.08 5.39
C PRO A 64 -18.91 -15.75 4.65
N HIS A 65 -19.27 -14.65 5.30
CA HIS A 65 -19.12 -13.32 4.74
C HIS A 65 -17.65 -13.06 4.39
N LYS A 66 -17.39 -12.81 3.12
CA LYS A 66 -16.08 -12.35 2.67
C LYS A 66 -15.88 -10.88 3.06
N ARG A 67 -14.64 -10.48 3.29
CA ARG A 67 -14.29 -9.07 3.46
C ARG A 67 -14.71 -8.32 2.21
N VAL A 68 -15.58 -7.34 2.39
CA VAL A 68 -16.08 -6.47 1.32
C VAL A 68 -16.12 -5.03 1.82
N TRP A 69 -15.73 -4.10 0.95
CA TRP A 69 -15.81 -2.68 1.20
C TRP A 69 -16.91 -2.08 0.31
N MET A 70 -17.89 -1.43 0.93
CA MET A 70 -19.02 -0.79 0.24
C MET A 70 -18.99 0.75 0.40
N GLY A 71 -17.92 1.30 0.98
CA GLY A 71 -17.74 2.73 1.19
C GLY A 71 -18.46 3.24 2.43
N THR A 72 -19.77 3.41 2.35
CA THR A 72 -20.56 4.03 3.40
C THR A 72 -21.32 3.02 4.27
N GLN A 73 -21.73 3.46 5.48
CA GLN A 73 -22.62 2.68 6.32
C GLN A 73 -23.97 2.41 5.65
N LYS A 74 -24.46 3.35 4.83
CA LYS A 74 -25.70 3.19 4.07
C LYS A 74 -25.57 2.01 3.10
N ALA A 75 -24.52 1.98 2.28
CA ALA A 75 -24.25 0.87 1.35
C ALA A 75 -24.10 -0.46 2.07
N MET A 76 -23.38 -0.50 3.21
CA MET A 76 -23.26 -1.70 4.04
C MET A 76 -24.61 -2.17 4.59
N ASN A 77 -25.50 -1.27 5.02
CA ASN A 77 -26.83 -1.63 5.50
C ASN A 77 -27.69 -2.22 4.39
N LEU A 78 -27.64 -1.66 3.17
CA LEU A 78 -28.32 -2.21 1.98
C LEU A 78 -27.81 -3.62 1.66
N TYR A 79 -26.48 -3.81 1.68
CA TYR A 79 -25.87 -5.13 1.46
C TYR A 79 -26.37 -6.15 2.50
N PHE A 80 -26.35 -5.83 3.79
CA PHE A 80 -26.84 -6.74 4.82
C PHE A 80 -28.34 -7.00 4.75
N ALA A 81 -29.16 -6.02 4.41
CA ALA A 81 -30.59 -6.22 4.19
C ALA A 81 -30.84 -7.21 3.04
N ALA A 82 -30.10 -7.05 1.94
CA ALA A 82 -30.16 -8.01 0.83
C ALA A 82 -29.68 -9.41 1.23
N CYS A 83 -28.60 -9.54 1.98
CA CYS A 83 -28.13 -10.84 2.47
C CYS A 83 -29.18 -11.57 3.32
N ARG A 84 -29.96 -10.85 4.14
CA ARG A 84 -31.06 -11.38 4.94
C ARG A 84 -32.37 -11.58 4.18
N SER A 85 -32.37 -11.34 2.86
CA SER A 85 -33.57 -11.40 1.99
C SER A 85 -34.68 -10.40 2.37
N GLU A 86 -34.34 -9.34 3.07
CA GLU A 86 -35.23 -8.23 3.42
C GLU A 86 -35.40 -7.24 2.24
N MET A 87 -34.54 -7.38 1.24
CA MET A 87 -34.50 -6.56 0.05
C MET A 87 -34.14 -7.39 -1.18
N ASP A 88 -34.65 -7.02 -2.34
CA ASP A 88 -34.24 -7.61 -3.62
C ASP A 88 -32.76 -7.33 -3.91
N ALA A 89 -32.02 -8.36 -4.38
CA ALA A 89 -30.58 -8.28 -4.59
C ALA A 89 -30.17 -7.27 -5.67
N HIS A 90 -30.90 -7.24 -6.79
CA HIS A 90 -30.60 -6.29 -7.87
C HIS A 90 -30.93 -4.85 -7.47
N SER A 91 -32.06 -4.65 -6.77
CA SER A 91 -32.41 -3.34 -6.21
C SER A 91 -31.38 -2.84 -5.20
N ALA A 92 -30.85 -3.75 -4.36
CA ALA A 92 -29.78 -3.41 -3.41
C ALA A 92 -28.49 -3.06 -4.15
N ALA A 93 -28.08 -3.87 -5.13
CA ALA A 93 -26.87 -3.64 -5.90
C ALA A 93 -26.91 -2.27 -6.62
N ALA A 94 -28.02 -1.94 -7.26
CA ALA A 94 -28.19 -0.64 -7.95
C ALA A 94 -28.05 0.53 -6.96
N GLN A 95 -28.66 0.45 -5.77
CA GLN A 95 -28.57 1.50 -4.75
C GLN A 95 -27.15 1.59 -4.12
N ILE A 96 -26.47 0.45 -3.91
CA ILE A 96 -25.09 0.41 -3.46
C ILE A 96 -24.18 1.10 -4.48
N LEU A 97 -24.30 0.76 -5.77
CA LEU A 97 -23.48 1.35 -6.82
C LEU A 97 -23.73 2.86 -6.95
N ALA A 98 -24.97 3.31 -6.83
CA ALA A 98 -25.28 4.75 -6.80
C ALA A 98 -24.60 5.46 -5.61
N ASP A 99 -24.56 4.83 -4.45
CA ASP A 99 -23.89 5.36 -3.26
C ASP A 99 -22.36 5.34 -3.42
N VAL A 100 -21.79 4.30 -4.03
CA VAL A 100 -20.36 4.19 -4.40
C VAL A 100 -19.95 5.34 -5.32
N GLU A 101 -20.72 5.61 -6.37
CA GLU A 101 -20.45 6.70 -7.32
C GLU A 101 -20.59 8.10 -6.69
N ALA A 102 -21.45 8.24 -5.71
CA ALA A 102 -21.60 9.49 -4.95
C ALA A 102 -20.45 9.75 -3.96
N ASN A 103 -19.65 8.72 -3.64
CA ASN A 103 -18.58 8.79 -2.63
C ASN A 103 -17.23 8.27 -3.17
N PRO A 104 -16.72 8.78 -4.30
CA PRO A 104 -15.53 8.24 -4.96
C PRO A 104 -14.26 8.32 -4.10
N HIS A 105 -14.20 9.27 -3.15
CA HIS A 105 -13.08 9.46 -2.22
C HIS A 105 -12.89 8.32 -1.22
N LEU A 106 -13.88 7.44 -1.06
CA LEU A 106 -13.84 6.26 -0.19
C LEU A 106 -13.28 5.01 -0.90
N PHE A 107 -12.85 5.14 -2.16
CA PHE A 107 -12.39 4.00 -2.95
C PHE A 107 -11.01 4.25 -3.55
N ALA A 108 -10.19 3.20 -3.48
CA ALA A 108 -8.88 3.15 -4.13
C ALA A 108 -9.03 2.85 -5.63
N GLN A 109 -8.11 3.37 -6.42
CA GLN A 109 -7.88 2.89 -7.78
C GLN A 109 -7.06 1.59 -7.73
N PRO A 110 -7.11 0.73 -8.76
CA PRO A 110 -6.30 -0.49 -8.80
C PRO A 110 -4.81 -0.25 -8.57
N ILE A 111 -4.28 0.86 -9.08
CA ILE A 111 -2.88 1.27 -8.93
C ILE A 111 -2.49 1.57 -7.47
N ASP A 112 -3.44 1.99 -6.63
CA ASP A 112 -3.17 2.28 -5.22
C ASP A 112 -2.85 1.01 -4.41
N GLY A 113 -3.25 -0.17 -4.89
CA GLY A 113 -2.92 -1.46 -4.29
C GLY A 113 -1.58 -2.03 -4.75
N ASP A 114 -0.86 -1.35 -5.63
CA ASP A 114 0.44 -1.78 -6.14
C ASP A 114 1.58 -1.04 -5.43
N ILE A 115 2.38 -1.77 -4.65
CA ILE A 115 3.54 -1.23 -3.93
C ILE A 115 4.48 -0.49 -4.87
N TRP A 116 4.73 -1.07 -6.05
CA TRP A 116 5.72 -0.54 -6.99
C TRP A 116 5.24 0.75 -7.64
N ALA A 117 3.94 0.87 -7.88
CA ALA A 117 3.34 2.12 -8.33
C ALA A 117 3.51 3.25 -7.30
N TRP A 118 3.41 2.95 -6.00
CA TRP A 118 3.71 3.91 -4.94
C TRP A 118 5.17 4.37 -4.98
N VAL A 119 6.11 3.43 -5.12
CA VAL A 119 7.54 3.77 -5.21
C VAL A 119 7.83 4.57 -6.48
N GLU A 120 7.28 4.18 -7.62
CA GLU A 120 7.47 4.90 -8.89
C GLU A 120 6.88 6.32 -8.85
N ALA A 121 5.75 6.51 -8.16
CA ALA A 121 5.07 7.80 -8.07
C ALA A 121 5.62 8.73 -6.98
N LEU A 122 6.04 8.17 -5.85
CA LEU A 122 6.33 8.92 -4.61
C LEU A 122 7.70 8.62 -4.00
N GLY A 123 8.43 7.62 -4.49
CA GLY A 123 9.72 7.22 -3.92
C GLY A 123 10.73 8.35 -3.87
N ARG A 124 10.78 9.21 -4.90
CA ARG A 124 11.65 10.39 -4.92
C ARG A 124 11.25 11.50 -3.92
N TYR A 125 10.08 11.37 -3.29
CA TYR A 125 9.56 12.28 -2.26
C TYR A 125 9.49 11.64 -0.88
N SER A 126 10.25 10.56 -0.67
CA SER A 126 10.26 9.76 0.55
C SER A 126 11.69 9.67 1.10
N PRO A 127 12.16 10.64 1.91
CA PRO A 127 13.50 10.60 2.47
C PRO A 127 13.73 9.43 3.42
N ILE A 128 12.65 8.82 3.93
CA ILE A 128 12.68 7.61 4.74
C ILE A 128 11.70 6.61 4.11
N MET A 129 12.16 5.41 3.81
CA MET A 129 11.32 4.29 3.39
C MET A 129 11.37 3.17 4.42
N HIS A 130 10.21 2.70 4.84
CA HIS A 130 10.09 1.54 5.71
C HIS A 130 10.08 0.25 4.89
N LEU A 131 10.95 -0.66 5.28
CA LEU A 131 11.14 -1.95 4.63
C LEU A 131 10.69 -3.07 5.56
N GLN A 132 9.63 -3.73 5.20
CA GLN A 132 9.14 -4.95 5.82
C GLN A 132 8.76 -5.94 4.74
N GLN A 133 8.91 -7.23 5.01
CA GLN A 133 8.39 -8.25 4.10
C GLN A 133 6.90 -8.48 4.36
N SER A 134 6.16 -8.78 3.32
CA SER A 134 4.71 -8.96 3.35
C SER A 134 4.28 -10.00 2.32
N ASP A 135 3.17 -10.69 2.59
CA ASP A 135 2.52 -11.59 1.63
C ASP A 135 1.66 -10.87 0.58
N GLY A 136 1.64 -9.55 0.60
CA GLY A 136 0.81 -8.73 -0.28
C GLY A 136 -0.67 -8.68 0.12
N LYS A 137 -1.07 -9.32 1.22
CA LYS A 137 -2.46 -9.36 1.71
C LYS A 137 -2.62 -8.72 3.08
N SER A 138 -1.53 -8.59 3.80
CA SER A 138 -1.47 -8.02 5.14
C SER A 138 -0.19 -7.20 5.31
N SER A 139 -0.04 -6.53 6.45
CA SER A 139 1.19 -5.84 6.83
C SER A 139 1.75 -6.47 8.10
N PRO A 140 2.37 -7.65 7.99
CA PRO A 140 2.81 -8.44 9.12
C PRO A 140 4.15 -7.99 9.69
N HIS A 141 4.85 -7.06 9.07
CA HIS A 141 6.19 -6.60 9.42
C HIS A 141 7.21 -7.75 9.48
N TRP A 142 7.12 -8.68 8.53
CA TRP A 142 8.06 -9.80 8.48
C TRP A 142 9.49 -9.33 8.16
N PRO A 143 10.51 -10.00 8.72
CA PRO A 143 11.89 -9.79 8.34
C PRO A 143 12.18 -10.33 6.93
N PHE A 144 13.35 -9.97 6.38
CA PHE A 144 13.80 -10.44 5.07
C PHE A 144 14.68 -11.71 5.20
N SER A 145 14.26 -12.65 6.04
CA SER A 145 14.92 -13.96 6.14
C SER A 145 14.50 -14.86 4.96
N GLU A 146 15.24 -15.96 4.76
CA GLU A 146 15.01 -16.89 3.63
C GLU A 146 13.57 -17.39 3.58
N ASN A 147 12.98 -17.71 4.74
CA ASN A 147 11.65 -18.27 4.83
C ASN A 147 10.57 -17.26 4.38
N TYR A 148 10.68 -16.01 4.82
CA TYR A 148 9.73 -14.98 4.46
C TYR A 148 9.95 -14.45 3.04
N ASN A 149 11.19 -14.43 2.55
CA ASN A 149 11.48 -14.04 1.17
C ASN A 149 10.92 -15.02 0.12
N LYS A 150 10.72 -16.32 0.47
CA LYS A 150 10.10 -17.32 -0.42
C LYS A 150 8.62 -17.05 -0.70
N ILE A 151 7.93 -16.43 0.23
CA ILE A 151 6.47 -16.17 0.15
C ILE A 151 6.13 -14.70 0.08
N GLY A 152 7.12 -13.85 0.28
CA GLY A 152 6.97 -12.40 0.33
C GLY A 152 6.96 -11.76 -1.06
N VAL A 153 6.39 -10.57 -1.12
CA VAL A 153 6.22 -9.80 -2.37
C VAL A 153 7.21 -8.64 -2.50
N VAL A 154 7.88 -8.25 -1.41
CA VAL A 154 8.85 -7.15 -1.41
C VAL A 154 10.20 -7.67 -1.86
N SER A 155 10.75 -7.05 -2.91
CA SER A 155 12.01 -7.45 -3.54
C SER A 155 12.95 -6.25 -3.69
N GLY A 156 14.21 -6.45 -3.37
CA GLY A 156 15.24 -5.42 -3.51
C GLY A 156 15.45 -5.01 -4.97
N GLU A 157 15.41 -5.98 -5.91
CA GLU A 157 15.50 -5.71 -7.33
C GLU A 157 14.38 -4.78 -7.79
N LYS A 158 13.14 -5.09 -7.40
CA LYS A 158 11.98 -4.27 -7.78
C LYS A 158 12.05 -2.89 -7.14
N LEU A 159 12.47 -2.79 -5.88
CA LEU A 159 12.63 -1.49 -5.22
C LEU A 159 13.63 -0.60 -5.96
N MET A 160 14.83 -1.13 -6.27
CA MET A 160 15.83 -0.36 -7.00
C MET A 160 15.32 0.04 -8.41
N ALA A 161 14.69 -0.88 -9.13
CA ALA A 161 14.13 -0.60 -10.45
C ALA A 161 13.04 0.48 -10.39
N SER A 162 12.15 0.42 -9.40
CA SER A 162 11.07 1.41 -9.22
C SER A 162 11.63 2.79 -8.78
N LEU A 163 12.66 2.82 -7.93
CA LEU A 163 13.35 4.08 -7.59
C LEU A 163 14.03 4.71 -8.81
N VAL A 164 14.67 3.91 -9.67
CA VAL A 164 15.25 4.42 -10.92
C VAL A 164 14.17 5.08 -11.78
N LYS A 165 13.01 4.45 -11.92
CA LYS A 165 11.88 5.04 -12.66
C LYS A 165 11.35 6.31 -11.98
N ALA A 166 11.25 6.32 -10.63
CA ALA A 166 10.83 7.51 -9.89
C ALA A 166 11.72 8.72 -10.15
N TYR A 167 13.05 8.52 -10.12
CA TYR A 167 14.02 9.60 -10.38
C TYR A 167 14.20 9.96 -11.86
N ALA A 168 13.77 9.10 -12.78
CA ALA A 168 13.74 9.40 -14.21
C ALA A 168 12.51 10.24 -14.63
N GLN A 169 11.51 10.41 -13.75
CA GLN A 169 10.36 11.27 -14.02
C GLN A 169 10.80 12.73 -14.13
N PRO A 170 10.18 13.52 -15.01
CA PRO A 170 10.41 14.96 -15.07
C PRO A 170 10.02 15.60 -13.73
N ASP A 171 10.63 16.76 -13.43
CA ASP A 171 10.26 17.53 -12.27
C ASP A 171 8.84 18.10 -12.43
N ASP A 172 8.07 18.00 -11.36
CA ASP A 172 6.70 18.52 -11.28
C ASP A 172 6.72 19.77 -10.37
N ALA A 173 6.46 20.92 -10.95
CA ALA A 173 6.45 22.20 -10.22
C ALA A 173 5.37 22.29 -9.13
N SER A 174 4.38 21.40 -9.13
CA SER A 174 3.36 21.31 -8.08
C SER A 174 3.81 20.50 -6.87
N MET A 175 4.93 19.77 -7.00
CA MET A 175 5.49 18.88 -5.98
C MET A 175 6.71 19.52 -5.30
N PRO A 176 7.10 19.04 -4.09
CA PRO A 176 8.40 19.41 -3.53
C PRO A 176 9.55 18.91 -4.41
N PRO A 177 10.77 19.45 -4.27
CA PRO A 177 11.94 18.90 -4.96
C PRO A 177 12.16 17.43 -4.57
N ALA A 178 12.74 16.65 -5.47
CA ALA A 178 13.10 15.26 -5.16
C ALA A 178 14.12 15.22 -4.01
N CYS A 179 14.03 14.21 -3.15
CA CYS A 179 15.00 13.98 -2.09
C CYS A 179 16.38 13.68 -2.69
N GLU A 180 17.44 14.27 -2.14
CA GLU A 180 18.81 13.96 -2.53
C GLU A 180 19.28 12.63 -1.92
N GLU A 181 18.70 12.24 -0.79
CA GLU A 181 19.04 11.06 -0.03
C GLU A 181 17.77 10.33 0.43
N ILE A 182 17.83 8.99 0.41
CA ILE A 182 16.78 8.12 0.94
C ILE A 182 17.40 7.16 1.96
N THR A 183 16.87 7.18 3.18
CA THR A 183 17.19 6.18 4.21
C THR A 183 16.23 5.00 4.11
N LEU A 184 16.76 3.80 3.88
CA LEU A 184 15.98 2.56 3.91
C LEU A 184 16.02 2.00 5.34
N THR A 185 14.88 2.02 6.01
CA THR A 185 14.73 1.60 7.41
C THR A 185 14.08 0.23 7.49
N LEU A 186 14.78 -0.75 8.06
CA LEU A 186 14.20 -2.06 8.34
C LEU A 186 13.22 -1.96 9.51
N GLU A 187 12.00 -2.47 9.32
CA GLU A 187 10.92 -2.40 10.31
C GLU A 187 10.31 -3.80 10.56
N PRO A 188 11.12 -4.83 10.88
CA PRO A 188 10.58 -6.14 11.24
C PRO A 188 9.99 -6.11 12.64
N PHE A 189 8.88 -6.84 12.84
CA PHE A 189 8.23 -7.01 14.11
C PHE A 189 7.83 -8.47 14.30
N LEU A 190 8.44 -9.15 15.28
CA LEU A 190 8.18 -10.57 15.56
C LEU A 190 7.00 -10.81 16.52
N GLY A 191 6.19 -9.78 16.76
CA GLY A 191 5.10 -9.84 17.72
C GLY A 191 5.56 -9.60 19.17
N THR A 192 4.61 -9.45 20.07
CA THR A 192 4.87 -9.15 21.49
C THR A 192 5.42 -10.33 22.27
N ALA A 193 5.36 -11.56 21.70
CA ALA A 193 5.87 -12.79 22.30
C ALA A 193 7.24 -13.23 21.76
N GLY A 194 7.79 -12.50 20.80
CA GLY A 194 9.13 -12.77 20.27
C GLY A 194 10.23 -12.51 21.31
N ASN A 195 11.25 -13.35 21.33
CA ASN A 195 12.40 -13.11 22.19
C ASN A 195 13.46 -12.25 21.49
N THR A 196 14.33 -11.60 22.27
CA THR A 196 15.34 -10.67 21.75
C THR A 196 16.37 -11.35 20.83
N TYR A 197 16.70 -12.61 21.08
CA TYR A 197 17.69 -13.32 20.26
C TYR A 197 17.16 -13.63 18.87
N ASP A 198 15.92 -14.15 18.77
CA ASP A 198 15.30 -14.41 17.48
C ASP A 198 15.14 -13.11 16.67
N MET A 199 14.82 -12.00 17.35
CA MET A 199 14.72 -10.69 16.69
C MET A 199 16.08 -10.25 16.12
N LEU A 200 17.18 -10.43 16.85
CA LEU A 200 18.51 -10.05 16.38
C LEU A 200 18.95 -10.88 15.17
N ASP A 201 18.70 -12.19 15.18
CA ASP A 201 19.03 -13.07 14.06
C ASP A 201 18.23 -12.67 12.80
N GLU A 202 16.94 -12.43 12.93
CA GLU A 202 16.07 -11.99 11.82
C GLU A 202 16.44 -10.59 11.30
N LEU A 203 16.93 -9.70 12.17
CA LEU A 203 17.47 -8.40 11.74
C LEU A 203 18.77 -8.58 10.97
N TRP A 204 19.68 -9.45 11.42
CA TRP A 204 20.93 -9.75 10.70
C TRP A 204 20.66 -10.34 9.32
N ASP A 205 19.72 -11.28 9.20
CA ASP A 205 19.28 -11.84 7.93
C ASP A 205 18.73 -10.76 7.01
N SER A 206 17.90 -9.85 7.56
CA SER A 206 17.34 -8.73 6.82
C SER A 206 18.42 -7.78 6.30
N VAL A 207 19.41 -7.44 7.15
CA VAL A 207 20.57 -6.64 6.74
C VAL A 207 21.35 -7.35 5.64
N ALA A 208 21.65 -8.64 5.82
CA ALA A 208 22.39 -9.44 4.84
C ALA A 208 21.66 -9.49 3.48
N TYR A 209 20.32 -9.62 3.49
CA TYR A 209 19.51 -9.55 2.28
C TYR A 209 19.66 -8.21 1.55
N TRP A 210 19.51 -7.09 2.27
CA TRP A 210 19.54 -5.76 1.65
C TRP A 210 20.94 -5.32 1.23
N ARG A 211 22.00 -5.79 1.92
CA ARG A 211 23.40 -5.55 1.51
C ARG A 211 23.78 -6.18 0.17
N ARG A 212 22.96 -7.07 -0.38
CA ARG A 212 23.11 -7.58 -1.75
C ARG A 212 22.81 -6.51 -2.81
N PHE A 213 21.97 -5.53 -2.47
CA PHE A 213 21.53 -4.45 -3.35
C PHE A 213 22.22 -3.12 -3.02
N ILE A 214 22.51 -2.90 -1.76
CA ILE A 214 23.14 -1.70 -1.22
C ILE A 214 24.30 -2.16 -0.29
N PRO A 215 25.45 -2.56 -0.85
CA PRO A 215 26.59 -3.03 -0.07
C PRO A 215 27.11 -2.01 0.96
N GLU A 216 27.05 -0.72 0.65
CA GLU A 216 27.56 0.37 1.46
C GLU A 216 26.53 1.48 1.61
N ASP A 217 26.50 2.12 2.78
CA ASP A 217 25.67 3.30 3.01
C ASP A 217 26.21 4.49 2.19
N GLY A 218 25.31 5.36 1.74
CA GLY A 218 25.69 6.49 0.88
C GLY A 218 25.92 6.11 -0.59
N MET A 219 25.65 4.87 -0.99
CA MET A 219 25.74 4.44 -2.39
C MET A 219 24.77 5.23 -3.27
N ARG A 220 25.22 5.65 -4.45
CA ARG A 220 24.35 6.31 -5.44
C ARG A 220 23.36 5.29 -6.05
N LEU A 221 22.13 5.73 -6.29
CA LEU A 221 21.09 4.91 -6.92
C LEU A 221 21.56 4.30 -8.25
N SER A 222 22.31 5.04 -9.07
CA SER A 222 22.87 4.53 -10.33
C SER A 222 23.86 3.39 -10.13
N GLN A 223 24.61 3.39 -9.04
CA GLN A 223 25.53 2.31 -8.68
C GLN A 223 24.77 1.08 -8.18
N ALA A 224 23.78 1.28 -7.28
CA ALA A 224 22.90 0.19 -6.83
C ALA A 224 22.15 -0.47 -8.01
N ALA A 225 21.61 0.33 -8.92
CA ALA A 225 20.94 -0.18 -10.12
C ALA A 225 21.88 -0.96 -11.06
N ALA A 226 23.17 -0.64 -11.10
CA ALA A 226 24.14 -1.38 -11.92
C ALA A 226 24.44 -2.78 -11.39
N LEU A 227 24.20 -3.03 -10.10
CA LEU A 227 24.36 -4.37 -9.48
C LEU A 227 23.21 -5.34 -9.83
N LEU A 228 22.11 -4.84 -10.41
CA LEU A 228 20.96 -5.66 -10.83
C LEU A 228 21.16 -6.35 -12.19
N LYS A 229 22.26 -6.12 -12.85
CA LYS A 229 22.62 -6.70 -14.14
C LYS A 229 23.47 -7.95 -13.95
#